data_5c1ce0884909d7ddbe94e5935bf2ab99
#
_entry.id   5c1ce0884909d7ddbe94e5935bf2ab99
#
_cell.length_a   1.000
_cell.length_b   1.000
_cell.length_c   1.000
_cell.angle_alpha   90.00
_cell.angle_beta   90.00
_cell.angle_gamma   90.00
#
_symmetry.space_group_name_H-M   'P 1'
#
loop_
_entity.id
_entity.type
_entity.pdbx_description
1 polymer ?
#
loop_
_entity_poly.entity_id
_entity_poly.type
_entity_poly.pdbx_seq_one_letter_code
_entity_poly.pdbx_strand_id
1 'polypeptide(L)'
;MKRIILFLLPFVLSYSQKMYGQASFFDAHVSKYGELEQVLGDKWDKIDSLVVYGPINGSDFTTMWKCSFEGKLTVLNLEHAQVENNKIPTRALYKVEKQAVDDPRAFQGVIYLPLRRIILPESIQEIGDFAFSRMEIKQINIPKSLRKFGRSSFSNCHWLSTNPLVIPEGVTSIPPQCFINCQCFKELVLPSTLNTIKELAFYNTRVEKVNFPEGLEHIKAAAFYGCDLIEAILPGTLKELSDGTFSMCPKLKEIKIAEGITKIPFDFVSYCQSLEKVNIPKSVTVIEDDAF
;
A
#
# COMPACT_ATOMS: atom_id res chain seq x y z
N MET A 1 -27.91 -17.13 -28.37
CA MET A 1 -28.07 -17.93 -27.13
C MET A 1 -27.94 -17.00 -25.93
N LYS A 2 -29.03 -16.87 -25.18
CA LYS A 2 -29.30 -15.82 -24.20
C LYS A 2 -28.94 -16.25 -22.79
N ARG A 3 -28.36 -15.29 -21.98
CA ARG A 3 -28.57 -15.14 -20.53
C ARG A 3 -28.29 -16.33 -19.61
N ILE A 4 -27.09 -16.37 -19.01
CA ILE A 4 -26.90 -16.89 -17.64
C ILE A 4 -25.81 -16.02 -16.99
N ILE A 5 -26.15 -14.86 -16.52
CA ILE A 5 -25.38 -14.07 -15.55
C ILE A 5 -26.41 -13.24 -14.78
N LEU A 6 -27.02 -13.84 -13.78
CA LEU A 6 -27.73 -13.14 -12.71
C LEU A 6 -28.29 -14.18 -11.74
N PHE A 7 -27.52 -14.63 -10.74
CA PHE A 7 -28.10 -15.30 -9.53
C PHE A 7 -27.04 -15.76 -8.51
N LEU A 8 -25.82 -15.20 -8.50
CA LEU A 8 -24.82 -15.61 -7.49
C LEU A 8 -24.57 -14.58 -6.37
N LEU A 9 -25.11 -13.37 -6.43
CA LEU A 9 -24.92 -12.37 -5.38
C LEU A 9 -25.72 -12.59 -4.08
N PRO A 10 -26.96 -13.11 -4.08
CA PRO A 10 -27.69 -13.31 -2.82
C PRO A 10 -27.20 -14.53 -2.01
N PHE A 11 -26.59 -15.53 -2.65
CA PHE A 11 -26.19 -16.77 -1.96
C PHE A 11 -24.86 -16.66 -1.19
N VAL A 12 -23.96 -15.76 -1.61
CA VAL A 12 -22.69 -15.51 -0.89
C VAL A 12 -22.92 -14.70 0.39
N LEU A 13 -23.91 -13.80 0.40
CA LEU A 13 -24.30 -13.05 1.59
C LEU A 13 -24.99 -13.93 2.65
N SER A 14 -25.75 -14.95 2.23
CA SER A 14 -26.49 -15.81 3.19
C SER A 14 -25.62 -16.87 3.88
N TYR A 15 -24.48 -17.26 3.29
CA TYR A 15 -23.58 -18.26 3.91
C TYR A 15 -22.60 -17.64 4.91
N SER A 16 -22.24 -16.36 4.75
CA SER A 16 -21.38 -15.65 5.72
C SER A 16 -22.11 -15.20 6.98
N GLN A 17 -23.45 -15.06 6.95
CA GLN A 17 -24.26 -14.66 8.09
C GLN A 17 -24.42 -15.73 9.19
N LYS A 18 -24.07 -16.99 8.93
CA LYS A 18 -24.24 -18.09 9.91
C LYS A 18 -23.03 -18.41 10.77
N MET A 19 -21.85 -17.85 10.50
CA MET A 19 -20.62 -18.19 11.23
C MET A 19 -20.03 -17.09 12.10
N TYR A 20 -20.52 -15.84 12.00
CA TYR A 20 -20.14 -14.73 12.90
C TYR A 20 -21.43 -14.05 13.33
N GLY A 21 -21.58 -13.76 14.64
CA GLY A 21 -22.75 -13.06 15.19
C GLY A 21 -23.10 -11.87 14.29
N GLN A 22 -24.40 -11.58 14.08
CA GLN A 22 -24.93 -10.64 13.08
C GLN A 22 -24.06 -9.39 12.92
N ALA A 23 -23.24 -9.36 11.84
CA ALA A 23 -22.48 -8.18 11.48
C ALA A 23 -23.48 -7.05 11.20
N SER A 24 -23.33 -5.93 11.89
CA SER A 24 -24.22 -4.79 11.72
C SER A 24 -23.76 -3.98 10.51
N PHE A 25 -24.48 -4.16 9.41
CA PHE A 25 -24.27 -3.46 8.17
C PHE A 25 -25.06 -2.15 8.13
N PHE A 26 -24.45 -1.08 7.58
CA PHE A 26 -25.11 0.21 7.43
C PHE A 26 -24.79 0.86 6.08
N ASP A 27 -25.85 1.25 5.37
CA ASP A 27 -25.79 2.09 4.15
C ASP A 27 -25.98 3.55 4.55
N ALA A 28 -24.93 4.36 4.41
CA ALA A 28 -24.94 5.78 4.70
C ALA A 28 -25.13 6.59 3.41
N HIS A 29 -26.27 7.26 3.27
CA HIS A 29 -26.55 8.19 2.16
C HIS A 29 -26.26 9.62 2.62
N VAL A 30 -25.12 10.14 2.20
CA VAL A 30 -24.64 11.48 2.54
C VAL A 30 -25.09 12.45 1.44
N SER A 31 -25.74 13.55 1.80
CA SER A 31 -26.23 14.55 0.85
C SER A 31 -25.27 15.74 0.66
N LYS A 32 -24.41 16.02 1.64
CA LYS A 32 -23.39 17.06 1.61
C LYS A 32 -22.11 16.59 2.28
N TYR A 33 -21.01 17.22 1.92
CA TYR A 33 -19.72 17.01 2.55
C TYR A 33 -19.76 17.22 4.07
N GLY A 34 -19.22 16.29 4.85
CA GLY A 34 -19.12 16.40 6.29
C GLY A 34 -20.35 15.98 7.10
N GLU A 35 -21.37 15.39 6.46
CA GLU A 35 -22.60 14.97 7.12
C GLU A 35 -22.61 13.52 7.64
N LEU A 36 -21.53 12.74 7.42
CA LEU A 36 -21.53 11.32 7.75
C LEU A 36 -21.81 11.06 9.23
N GLU A 37 -21.25 11.85 10.15
CA GLU A 37 -21.48 11.71 11.58
C GLU A 37 -22.97 11.89 11.93
N GLN A 38 -23.63 12.86 11.33
CA GLN A 38 -25.07 13.10 11.50
C GLN A 38 -25.90 11.95 10.95
N VAL A 39 -25.52 11.41 9.75
CA VAL A 39 -26.21 10.28 9.10
C VAL A 39 -26.11 9.01 9.95
N LEU A 40 -24.96 8.75 10.57
CA LEU A 40 -24.74 7.58 11.43
C LEU A 40 -25.48 7.70 12.77
N GLY A 41 -25.60 8.92 13.31
CA GLY A 41 -26.25 9.18 14.62
C GLY A 41 -25.64 8.32 15.74
N ASP A 42 -26.49 7.61 16.48
CA ASP A 42 -26.12 6.73 17.62
C ASP A 42 -25.65 5.33 17.20
N LYS A 43 -25.49 5.07 15.89
CA LYS A 43 -25.10 3.74 15.37
C LYS A 43 -23.60 3.62 15.10
N TRP A 44 -22.88 4.74 15.11
CA TRP A 44 -21.48 4.81 14.69
C TRP A 44 -20.54 3.79 15.39
N ASP A 45 -20.79 3.45 16.64
CA ASP A 45 -20.00 2.52 17.46
C ASP A 45 -20.43 1.04 17.36
N LYS A 46 -21.56 0.78 16.66
CA LYS A 46 -22.21 -0.54 16.60
C LYS A 46 -22.02 -1.23 15.25
N ILE A 47 -21.64 -0.49 14.22
CA ILE A 47 -21.53 -1.00 12.85
C ILE A 47 -20.19 -1.69 12.60
N ASP A 48 -20.22 -2.88 11.98
CA ASP A 48 -19.04 -3.63 11.56
C ASP A 48 -18.68 -3.36 10.09
N SER A 49 -19.69 -3.03 9.28
CA SER A 49 -19.55 -2.77 7.85
C SER A 49 -20.33 -1.53 7.44
N LEU A 50 -19.64 -0.59 6.79
CA LEU A 50 -20.18 0.68 6.32
C LEU A 50 -20.04 0.80 4.81
N VAL A 51 -21.14 1.06 4.12
CA VAL A 51 -21.16 1.51 2.72
C VAL A 51 -21.56 2.97 2.69
N VAL A 52 -20.82 3.79 1.96
CA VAL A 52 -21.08 5.24 1.86
C VAL A 52 -21.44 5.62 0.44
N TYR A 53 -22.55 6.33 0.31
CA TYR A 53 -23.04 6.92 -0.93
C TYR A 53 -23.01 8.45 -0.83
N GLY A 54 -22.66 9.11 -1.93
CA GLY A 54 -22.70 10.56 -2.02
C GLY A 54 -21.38 11.25 -1.66
N PRO A 55 -21.40 12.59 -1.46
CA PRO A 55 -20.20 13.40 -1.31
C PRO A 55 -19.57 13.24 0.07
N ILE A 56 -18.24 13.02 0.11
CA ILE A 56 -17.45 12.90 1.36
C ILE A 56 -16.14 13.69 1.27
N ASN A 57 -15.70 14.20 2.41
CA ASN A 57 -14.46 14.95 2.56
C ASN A 57 -13.66 14.54 3.80
N GLY A 58 -12.66 15.34 4.19
CA GLY A 58 -11.77 15.03 5.31
C GLY A 58 -12.47 14.84 6.66
N SER A 59 -13.60 15.53 6.93
CA SER A 59 -14.35 15.37 8.19
C SER A 59 -15.07 14.02 8.22
N ASP A 60 -15.58 13.55 7.07
CA ASP A 60 -16.21 12.24 6.97
C ASP A 60 -15.20 11.11 7.19
N PHE A 61 -13.96 11.26 6.71
CA PHE A 61 -12.87 10.33 7.03
C PHE A 61 -12.52 10.32 8.52
N THR A 62 -12.65 11.47 9.20
CA THR A 62 -12.49 11.52 10.67
C THR A 62 -13.59 10.71 11.37
N THR A 63 -14.83 10.78 10.90
CA THR A 63 -15.93 9.96 11.40
C THR A 63 -15.69 8.47 11.16
N MET A 64 -15.23 8.08 9.96
CA MET A 64 -14.88 6.68 9.65
C MET A 64 -13.75 6.17 10.55
N TRP A 65 -12.73 7.00 10.80
CA TRP A 65 -11.67 6.68 11.75
C TRP A 65 -12.24 6.40 13.15
N LYS A 66 -13.11 7.25 13.67
CA LYS A 66 -13.79 7.09 14.97
C LYS A 66 -14.60 5.78 15.00
N CYS A 67 -15.38 5.50 13.95
CA CYS A 67 -16.16 4.25 13.85
C CYS A 67 -15.27 2.99 13.93
N SER A 68 -14.04 3.04 13.43
CA SER A 68 -13.12 1.91 13.50
C SER A 68 -12.29 1.89 14.77
N PHE A 69 -11.81 3.04 15.23
CA PHE A 69 -10.91 3.14 16.39
C PHE A 69 -11.65 2.96 17.72
N GLU A 70 -12.78 3.66 17.89
CA GLU A 70 -13.60 3.64 19.11
C GLU A 70 -14.79 2.69 18.99
N GLY A 71 -15.21 2.35 17.77
CA GLY A 71 -16.32 1.44 17.46
C GLY A 71 -15.86 0.06 17.02
N LYS A 72 -16.61 -0.53 16.07
CA LYS A 72 -16.40 -1.91 15.59
C LYS A 72 -16.13 -2.02 14.10
N LEU A 73 -16.01 -0.90 13.37
CA LEU A 73 -15.91 -0.88 11.93
C LEU A 73 -14.65 -1.59 11.44
N THR A 74 -14.82 -2.65 10.65
CA THR A 74 -13.73 -3.43 10.06
C THR A 74 -13.79 -3.47 8.53
N VAL A 75 -14.96 -3.13 7.94
CA VAL A 75 -15.16 -3.10 6.48
C VAL A 75 -15.72 -1.74 6.08
N LEU A 76 -15.01 -1.06 5.17
CA LEU A 76 -15.39 0.24 4.63
C LEU A 76 -15.51 0.14 3.10
N ASN A 77 -16.72 0.36 2.58
CA ASN A 77 -16.97 0.44 1.15
C ASN A 77 -17.31 1.87 0.73
N LEU A 78 -16.44 2.46 -0.05
CA LEU A 78 -16.57 3.81 -0.62
C LEU A 78 -16.79 3.77 -2.14
N GLU A 79 -17.11 2.61 -2.73
CA GLU A 79 -17.26 2.44 -4.18
C GLU A 79 -18.21 3.47 -4.81
N HIS A 80 -19.26 3.84 -4.07
CA HIS A 80 -20.28 4.78 -4.52
C HIS A 80 -20.12 6.19 -3.94
N ALA A 81 -19.05 6.44 -3.20
CA ALA A 81 -18.77 7.75 -2.62
C ALA A 81 -18.12 8.69 -3.65
N GLN A 82 -18.48 9.97 -3.55
CA GLN A 82 -17.85 11.05 -4.31
C GLN A 82 -16.85 11.77 -3.41
N VAL A 83 -15.61 11.31 -3.45
CA VAL A 83 -14.54 11.88 -2.61
C VAL A 83 -14.13 13.24 -3.16
N GLU A 84 -14.10 14.24 -2.30
CA GLU A 84 -13.72 15.60 -2.64
C GLU A 84 -12.38 15.65 -3.40
N ASN A 85 -12.37 16.32 -4.56
CA ASN A 85 -11.21 16.44 -5.44
C ASN A 85 -10.62 15.09 -5.92
N ASN A 86 -11.38 13.99 -5.85
CA ASN A 86 -10.89 12.61 -6.15
C ASN A 86 -9.62 12.25 -5.38
N LYS A 87 -9.47 12.75 -4.17
CA LYS A 87 -8.28 12.61 -3.34
C LYS A 87 -8.61 12.06 -1.97
N ILE A 88 -7.99 10.94 -1.59
CA ILE A 88 -8.00 10.49 -0.20
C ILE A 88 -7.15 11.47 0.62
N PRO A 89 -7.68 12.08 1.68
CA PRO A 89 -6.98 13.12 2.44
C PRO A 89 -5.67 12.63 3.07
N THR A 90 -4.75 13.54 3.32
CA THR A 90 -3.59 13.29 4.19
C THR A 90 -4.07 12.84 5.56
N ARG A 91 -3.52 11.73 6.07
CA ARG A 91 -3.91 11.10 7.34
C ARG A 91 -5.41 10.78 7.44
N ALA A 92 -6.03 10.39 6.32
CA ALA A 92 -7.48 10.13 6.23
C ALA A 92 -7.97 9.21 7.36
N LEU A 93 -7.27 8.09 7.57
CA LEU A 93 -7.60 7.10 8.59
C LEU A 93 -6.41 6.87 9.56
N TYR A 94 -5.57 7.88 9.73
CA TYR A 94 -4.40 7.82 10.61
C TYR A 94 -4.38 9.03 11.55
N LYS A 95 -4.44 8.78 12.85
CA LYS A 95 -4.19 9.78 13.89
C LYS A 95 -3.06 9.32 14.80
N VAL A 96 -2.20 10.25 15.18
CA VAL A 96 -1.19 10.00 16.21
C VAL A 96 -1.85 10.28 17.56
N GLU A 97 -2.14 9.23 18.30
CA GLU A 97 -2.60 9.37 19.68
C GLU A 97 -1.41 9.43 20.62
N LYS A 98 -1.40 10.43 21.51
CA LYS A 98 -0.34 10.63 22.49
C LYS A 98 -0.32 9.57 23.61
N GLN A 99 -1.30 8.67 23.68
CA GLN A 99 -1.53 7.75 24.81
C GLN A 99 -1.46 6.27 24.41
N ALA A 100 -0.63 5.90 23.45
CA ALA A 100 -0.50 4.49 23.05
C ALA A 100 0.15 3.57 24.11
N VAL A 101 0.65 4.11 25.21
CA VAL A 101 1.44 3.34 26.20
C VAL A 101 0.56 2.38 27.01
N ASP A 102 -0.69 2.73 27.25
CA ASP A 102 -1.62 1.94 28.09
C ASP A 102 -2.79 1.29 27.31
N ASP A 103 -2.81 1.38 25.98
CA ASP A 103 -3.86 0.76 25.17
C ASP A 103 -3.55 -0.73 24.95
N PRO A 104 -4.42 -1.67 25.41
CA PRO A 104 -4.19 -3.11 25.23
C PRO A 104 -4.13 -3.57 23.77
N ARG A 105 -4.54 -2.73 22.81
CA ARG A 105 -4.44 -2.97 21.37
C ARG A 105 -3.08 -2.55 20.79
N ALA A 106 -2.24 -1.87 21.59
CA ALA A 106 -0.93 -1.42 21.11
C ALA A 106 0.07 -2.58 21.05
N PHE A 107 0.61 -2.83 19.86
CA PHE A 107 1.75 -3.70 19.69
C PHE A 107 3.04 -2.86 19.74
N GLN A 108 3.92 -3.12 20.70
CA GLN A 108 5.14 -2.31 20.92
C GLN A 108 4.87 -0.80 21.05
N GLY A 109 3.77 -0.41 21.73
CA GLY A 109 3.38 1.00 21.87
C GLY A 109 2.76 1.63 20.62
N VAL A 110 2.38 0.84 19.62
CA VAL A 110 1.75 1.28 18.37
C VAL A 110 0.34 0.71 18.25
N ILE A 111 -0.63 1.57 18.05
CA ILE A 111 -2.01 1.16 17.79
C ILE A 111 -2.22 1.02 16.29
N TYR A 112 -2.82 -0.10 15.89
CA TYR A 112 -3.24 -0.38 14.53
C TYR A 112 -4.75 -0.24 14.40
N LEU A 113 -5.19 0.49 13.36
CA LEU A 113 -6.62 0.63 13.08
C LEU A 113 -7.19 -0.72 12.56
N PRO A 114 -8.26 -1.27 13.14
CA PRO A 114 -8.76 -2.62 12.83
C PRO A 114 -9.54 -2.73 11.52
N LEU A 115 -9.49 -1.72 10.64
CA LEU A 115 -10.05 -1.82 9.29
C LEU A 115 -9.30 -2.88 8.47
N ARG A 116 -10.03 -3.92 8.05
CA ARG A 116 -9.47 -5.07 7.33
C ARG A 116 -9.73 -5.04 5.84
N ARG A 117 -10.82 -4.40 5.43
CA ARG A 117 -11.19 -4.28 4.03
C ARG A 117 -11.65 -2.87 3.72
N ILE A 118 -11.08 -2.31 2.65
CA ILE A 118 -11.48 -1.00 2.11
C ILE A 118 -11.71 -1.16 0.62
N ILE A 119 -12.81 -0.60 0.12
CA ILE A 119 -13.10 -0.48 -1.30
C ILE A 119 -13.13 1.01 -1.64
N LEU A 120 -12.18 1.44 -2.47
CA LEU A 120 -12.07 2.83 -2.93
C LEU A 120 -12.86 3.02 -4.23
N PRO A 121 -13.43 4.21 -4.46
CA PRO A 121 -14.05 4.57 -5.75
C PRO A 121 -12.99 4.55 -6.87
N GLU A 122 -13.39 4.11 -8.06
CA GLU A 122 -12.52 4.12 -9.24
C GLU A 122 -12.15 5.55 -9.71
N SER A 123 -12.79 6.59 -9.19
CA SER A 123 -12.48 8.00 -9.50
C SER A 123 -11.25 8.55 -8.78
N ILE A 124 -10.71 7.84 -7.77
CA ILE A 124 -9.58 8.35 -6.98
C ILE A 124 -8.31 8.49 -7.81
N GLN A 125 -7.74 9.69 -7.79
CA GLN A 125 -6.52 10.05 -8.51
C GLN A 125 -5.31 10.25 -7.60
N GLU A 126 -5.53 10.59 -6.32
CA GLU A 126 -4.47 10.80 -5.34
C GLU A 126 -4.81 10.16 -4.00
N ILE A 127 -3.82 9.51 -3.38
CA ILE A 127 -3.85 9.08 -1.98
C ILE A 127 -2.89 9.96 -1.21
N GLY A 128 -3.37 10.64 -0.16
CA GLY A 128 -2.59 11.58 0.63
C GLY A 128 -1.54 10.92 1.53
N ASP A 129 -0.64 11.74 2.09
CA ASP A 129 0.41 11.26 2.99
C ASP A 129 -0.20 10.57 4.22
N PHE A 130 0.36 9.43 4.61
CA PHE A 130 -0.06 8.62 5.76
C PHE A 130 -1.53 8.19 5.75
N ALA A 131 -2.23 8.24 4.60
CA ALA A 131 -3.67 8.04 4.52
C ALA A 131 -4.15 6.73 5.14
N PHE A 132 -3.42 5.64 4.91
CA PHE A 132 -3.70 4.28 5.38
C PHE A 132 -2.56 3.71 6.24
N SER A 133 -1.71 4.56 6.83
CA SER A 133 -0.59 4.10 7.65
C SER A 133 -1.07 3.37 8.91
N ARG A 134 -0.38 2.28 9.28
CA ARG A 134 -0.64 1.48 10.50
C ARG A 134 -2.07 0.93 10.58
N MET A 135 -2.51 0.29 9.51
CA MET A 135 -3.82 -0.34 9.45
C MET A 135 -3.71 -1.86 9.32
N GLU A 136 -4.68 -2.59 9.87
CA GLU A 136 -4.82 -4.04 9.68
C GLU A 136 -5.40 -4.43 8.32
N ILE A 137 -5.24 -3.58 7.30
CA ILE A 137 -5.80 -3.84 5.97
C ILE A 137 -5.28 -5.15 5.43
N LYS A 138 -6.22 -6.06 5.13
CA LYS A 138 -5.95 -7.28 4.38
C LYS A 138 -6.21 -7.09 2.89
N GLN A 139 -7.24 -6.33 2.55
CA GLN A 139 -7.68 -6.11 1.17
C GLN A 139 -8.03 -4.64 0.94
N ILE A 140 -7.46 -4.08 -0.11
CA ILE A 140 -7.81 -2.77 -0.67
C ILE A 140 -7.63 -2.84 -2.19
N ASN A 141 -8.56 -2.25 -2.95
CA ASN A 141 -8.33 -2.03 -4.37
C ASN A 141 -7.46 -0.78 -4.56
N ILE A 142 -6.57 -0.84 -5.54
CA ILE A 142 -5.85 0.35 -6.02
C ILE A 142 -6.56 0.78 -7.33
N PRO A 143 -7.27 1.92 -7.33
CA PRO A 143 -8.05 2.36 -8.50
C PRO A 143 -7.16 2.60 -9.73
N LYS A 144 -7.63 2.20 -10.92
CA LYS A 144 -6.88 2.39 -12.17
C LYS A 144 -6.67 3.86 -12.54
N SER A 145 -7.51 4.74 -12.03
CA SER A 145 -7.40 6.20 -12.18
C SER A 145 -6.31 6.81 -11.30
N LEU A 146 -5.74 6.08 -10.33
CA LEU A 146 -4.73 6.60 -9.41
C LEU A 146 -3.47 7.04 -10.18
N ARG A 147 -2.96 8.23 -9.84
CA ARG A 147 -1.76 8.84 -10.44
C ARG A 147 -0.70 9.17 -9.41
N LYS A 148 -1.10 9.28 -8.12
CA LYS A 148 -0.18 9.72 -7.08
C LYS A 148 -0.45 9.03 -5.75
N PHE A 149 0.59 8.46 -5.19
CA PHE A 149 0.65 8.03 -3.79
C PHE A 149 1.29 9.13 -2.94
N GLY A 150 0.86 9.29 -1.71
CA GLY A 150 1.49 10.13 -0.70
C GLY A 150 2.62 9.39 0.04
N ARG A 151 3.50 10.16 0.69
CA ARG A 151 4.54 9.64 1.57
C ARG A 151 3.91 8.73 2.64
N SER A 152 4.51 7.57 2.89
CA SER A 152 4.09 6.63 3.94
C SER A 152 2.61 6.24 3.88
N SER A 153 1.96 6.36 2.70
CA SER A 153 0.50 6.19 2.58
C SER A 153 -0.01 4.81 3.00
N PHE A 154 0.81 3.77 2.88
CA PHE A 154 0.54 2.39 3.32
C PHE A 154 1.58 1.87 4.31
N SER A 155 2.35 2.76 4.95
CA SER A 155 3.42 2.33 5.84
C SER A 155 2.90 1.46 6.99
N ASN A 156 3.61 0.36 7.30
CA ASN A 156 3.28 -0.57 8.37
C ASN A 156 1.89 -1.24 8.22
N CYS A 157 1.40 -1.44 7.00
CA CYS A 157 0.25 -2.29 6.72
C CYS A 157 0.71 -3.75 6.62
N HIS A 158 1.09 -4.35 7.74
CA HIS A 158 1.73 -5.67 7.80
C HIS A 158 0.89 -6.80 7.19
N TRP A 159 -0.43 -6.67 7.18
CA TRP A 159 -1.38 -7.69 6.72
C TRP A 159 -1.90 -7.49 5.30
N LEU A 160 -1.41 -6.45 4.59
CA LEU A 160 -1.83 -6.17 3.21
C LEU A 160 -1.47 -7.34 2.29
N SER A 161 -2.48 -8.17 1.98
CA SER A 161 -2.34 -9.43 1.24
C SER A 161 -2.82 -9.36 -0.21
N THR A 162 -2.97 -8.14 -0.76
CA THR A 162 -3.23 -7.94 -2.20
C THR A 162 -2.03 -8.46 -2.99
N ASN A 163 -2.21 -9.57 -3.72
CA ASN A 163 -1.13 -10.21 -4.46
C ASN A 163 -1.61 -10.67 -5.85
N PRO A 164 -1.02 -10.17 -6.94
CA PRO A 164 0.05 -9.17 -6.96
C PRO A 164 -0.41 -7.78 -6.49
N LEU A 165 0.53 -7.00 -5.92
CA LEU A 165 0.32 -5.56 -5.76
C LEU A 165 0.57 -4.89 -7.10
N VAL A 166 -0.48 -4.40 -7.74
CA VAL A 166 -0.39 -3.75 -9.05
C VAL A 166 -0.45 -2.24 -8.86
N ILE A 167 0.62 -1.56 -9.26
CA ILE A 167 0.67 -0.09 -9.32
C ILE A 167 0.11 0.35 -10.67
N PRO A 168 -0.91 1.24 -10.71
CA PRO A 168 -1.58 1.61 -11.96
C PRO A 168 -0.70 2.38 -12.93
N GLU A 169 -0.99 2.24 -14.23
CA GLU A 169 -0.40 3.07 -15.27
C GLU A 169 -0.71 4.56 -15.04
N GLY A 170 0.28 5.41 -15.35
CA GLY A 170 0.23 6.85 -15.09
C GLY A 170 0.80 7.25 -13.72
N VAL A 171 1.10 6.31 -12.82
CA VAL A 171 1.95 6.57 -11.65
C VAL A 171 3.40 6.70 -12.14
N THR A 172 4.03 7.84 -11.89
CA THR A 172 5.41 8.13 -12.31
C THR A 172 6.43 8.01 -11.19
N SER A 173 6.01 8.00 -9.94
CA SER A 173 6.90 7.90 -8.78
C SER A 173 6.25 7.17 -7.61
N ILE A 174 7.01 6.28 -6.95
CA ILE A 174 6.64 5.73 -5.64
C ILE A 174 7.31 6.60 -4.58
N PRO A 175 6.54 7.27 -3.70
CA PRO A 175 7.09 8.20 -2.72
C PRO A 175 7.82 7.50 -1.56
N PRO A 176 8.56 8.27 -0.72
CA PRO A 176 9.31 7.69 0.38
C PRO A 176 8.41 6.89 1.34
N GLN A 177 8.91 5.73 1.77
CA GLN A 177 8.26 4.87 2.77
C GLN A 177 6.83 4.41 2.41
N CYS A 178 6.43 4.47 1.14
CA CYS A 178 5.05 4.22 0.72
C CYS A 178 4.51 2.90 1.23
N PHE A 179 5.27 1.81 1.07
CA PHE A 179 4.93 0.45 1.47
C PHE A 179 5.91 -0.15 2.48
N ILE A 180 6.63 0.70 3.22
CA ILE A 180 7.57 0.23 4.26
C ILE A 180 6.87 -0.74 5.22
N ASN A 181 7.49 -1.90 5.51
CA ASN A 181 6.98 -2.95 6.40
C ASN A 181 5.65 -3.59 5.98
N CYS A 182 5.28 -3.56 4.70
CA CYS A 182 4.14 -4.33 4.18
C CYS A 182 4.60 -5.75 3.87
N GLN A 183 4.22 -6.75 4.69
CA GLN A 183 4.86 -8.08 4.68
C GLN A 183 4.04 -9.21 4.04
N CYS A 184 2.89 -8.92 3.41
CA CYS A 184 2.01 -10.00 2.94
C CYS A 184 1.86 -10.11 1.42
N PHE A 185 2.39 -9.19 0.60
CA PHE A 185 2.42 -9.34 -0.86
C PHE A 185 3.79 -9.83 -1.34
N LYS A 186 3.78 -10.73 -2.32
CA LYS A 186 5.00 -11.38 -2.84
C LYS A 186 5.35 -10.94 -4.24
N GLU A 187 4.41 -10.44 -4.99
CA GLU A 187 4.60 -10.00 -6.36
C GLU A 187 4.20 -8.52 -6.50
N LEU A 188 5.10 -7.73 -7.09
CA LEU A 188 4.94 -6.31 -7.34
C LEU A 188 4.97 -6.07 -8.85
N VAL A 189 3.88 -5.49 -9.37
CA VAL A 189 3.78 -5.10 -10.77
C VAL A 189 3.88 -3.58 -10.85
N LEU A 190 4.97 -3.11 -11.46
CA LEU A 190 5.25 -1.69 -11.65
C LEU A 190 4.78 -1.23 -13.03
N PRO A 191 4.22 -0.01 -13.17
CA PRO A 191 3.74 0.51 -14.46
C PRO A 191 4.89 0.92 -15.38
N SER A 192 4.64 0.90 -16.67
CA SER A 192 5.60 1.38 -17.68
C SER A 192 5.94 2.86 -17.55
N THR A 193 5.07 3.64 -16.95
CA THR A 193 5.21 5.07 -16.69
C THR A 193 6.10 5.42 -15.50
N LEU A 194 6.55 4.41 -14.72
CA LEU A 194 7.32 4.66 -13.51
C LEU A 194 8.75 5.10 -13.83
N ASN A 195 9.12 6.26 -13.31
CA ASN A 195 10.45 6.84 -13.46
C ASN A 195 11.31 6.73 -12.19
N THR A 196 10.68 6.84 -11.02
CA THR A 196 11.42 6.94 -9.74
C THR A 196 10.80 6.09 -8.63
N ILE A 197 11.64 5.32 -7.94
CA ILE A 197 11.32 4.68 -6.66
C ILE A 197 12.13 5.40 -5.58
N LYS A 198 11.44 6.04 -4.61
CA LYS A 198 12.08 6.86 -3.59
C LYS A 198 12.52 6.04 -2.37
N GLU A 199 13.16 6.73 -1.42
CA GLU A 199 13.83 6.13 -0.26
C GLU A 199 12.87 5.26 0.54
N LEU A 200 13.33 4.05 0.93
CA LEU A 200 12.60 3.11 1.79
C LEU A 200 11.21 2.71 1.25
N ALA A 201 10.94 2.90 -0.05
CA ALA A 201 9.60 2.73 -0.61
C ALA A 201 9.01 1.35 -0.36
N PHE A 202 9.81 0.28 -0.44
CA PHE A 202 9.46 -1.12 -0.20
C PHE A 202 10.36 -1.76 0.88
N TYR A 203 10.94 -0.95 1.77
CA TYR A 203 11.81 -1.42 2.84
C TYR A 203 11.11 -2.50 3.69
N ASN A 204 11.80 -3.63 3.93
CA ASN A 204 11.32 -4.74 4.76
C ASN A 204 9.94 -5.26 4.31
N THR A 205 9.76 -5.44 3.00
CA THR A 205 8.60 -6.13 2.41
C THR A 205 8.97 -7.58 2.07
N ARG A 206 7.95 -8.43 1.84
CA ARG A 206 8.19 -9.82 1.42
C ARG A 206 8.08 -10.01 -0.09
N VAL A 207 8.39 -8.98 -0.86
CA VAL A 207 8.40 -9.05 -2.32
C VAL A 207 9.45 -10.04 -2.78
N GLU A 208 9.00 -11.08 -3.50
CA GLU A 208 9.86 -12.11 -4.10
C GLU A 208 10.10 -11.83 -5.59
N LYS A 209 9.14 -11.14 -6.25
CA LYS A 209 9.19 -10.83 -7.69
C LYS A 209 8.83 -9.39 -7.95
N VAL A 210 9.63 -8.73 -8.75
CA VAL A 210 9.38 -7.39 -9.28
C VAL A 210 9.87 -7.32 -10.72
N ASN A 211 9.09 -6.66 -11.58
CA ASN A 211 9.50 -6.33 -12.94
C ASN A 211 9.81 -4.84 -13.01
N PHE A 212 11.10 -4.48 -13.09
CA PHE A 212 11.54 -3.10 -13.21
C PHE A 212 11.31 -2.62 -14.65
N PRO A 213 10.48 -1.58 -14.87
CA PRO A 213 10.15 -1.12 -16.22
C PRO A 213 11.31 -0.37 -16.86
N GLU A 214 11.38 -0.41 -18.20
CA GLU A 214 12.42 0.29 -18.98
C GLU A 214 12.38 1.83 -18.86
N GLY A 215 11.31 2.42 -18.35
CA GLY A 215 11.23 3.85 -18.04
C GLY A 215 11.84 4.26 -16.69
N LEU A 216 12.29 3.29 -15.87
CA LEU A 216 12.81 3.56 -14.55
C LEU A 216 14.23 4.16 -14.62
N GLU A 217 14.40 5.36 -14.07
CA GLU A 217 15.66 6.09 -14.07
C GLU A 217 16.33 6.16 -12.69
N HIS A 218 15.55 6.11 -11.61
CA HIS A 218 16.09 6.32 -10.26
C HIS A 218 15.53 5.31 -9.25
N ILE A 219 16.43 4.65 -8.53
CA ILE A 219 16.10 3.85 -7.34
C ILE A 219 16.89 4.44 -6.17
N LYS A 220 16.19 4.99 -5.19
CA LYS A 220 16.79 5.71 -4.06
C LYS A 220 17.14 4.79 -2.88
N ALA A 221 17.80 5.36 -1.88
CA ALA A 221 18.41 4.61 -0.77
C ALA A 221 17.45 3.64 -0.08
N ALA A 222 17.93 2.42 0.13
CA ALA A 222 17.25 1.34 0.83
C ALA A 222 15.84 1.02 0.30
N ALA A 223 15.56 1.31 -0.99
CA ALA A 223 14.22 1.17 -1.57
C ALA A 223 13.68 -0.26 -1.47
N PHE A 224 14.53 -1.29 -1.57
CA PHE A 224 14.21 -2.72 -1.45
C PHE A 224 15.03 -3.41 -0.35
N TYR A 225 15.54 -2.65 0.62
CA TYR A 225 16.29 -3.20 1.75
C TYR A 225 15.45 -4.23 2.52
N GLY A 226 16.03 -5.39 2.81
CA GLY A 226 15.36 -6.44 3.59
C GLY A 226 14.18 -7.12 2.89
N CYS A 227 14.12 -7.09 1.55
CA CYS A 227 13.11 -7.78 0.77
C CYS A 227 13.46 -9.26 0.53
N ASP A 228 12.44 -10.07 0.23
CA ASP A 228 12.60 -11.49 -0.12
C ASP A 228 12.87 -11.70 -1.63
N LEU A 229 13.38 -10.71 -2.36
CA LEU A 229 13.66 -10.79 -3.79
C LEU A 229 14.51 -12.01 -4.14
N ILE A 230 14.14 -12.72 -5.23
CA ILE A 230 14.89 -13.88 -5.72
C ILE A 230 15.87 -13.45 -6.80
N GLU A 231 15.47 -12.52 -7.66
CA GLU A 231 16.25 -11.97 -8.76
C GLU A 231 15.94 -10.47 -8.91
N ALA A 232 16.93 -9.68 -9.33
CA ALA A 232 16.71 -8.30 -9.73
C ALA A 232 17.39 -8.03 -11.09
N ILE A 233 16.57 -7.71 -12.10
CA ILE A 233 17.03 -7.32 -13.44
C ILE A 233 16.76 -5.83 -13.60
N LEU A 234 17.82 -5.02 -13.56
CA LEU A 234 17.72 -3.57 -13.62
C LEU A 234 17.73 -3.08 -15.07
N PRO A 235 16.86 -2.11 -15.44
CA PRO A 235 16.73 -1.65 -16.82
C PRO A 235 17.90 -0.79 -17.25
N GLY A 236 18.15 -0.72 -18.58
CA GLY A 236 19.20 0.06 -19.18
C GLY A 236 19.00 1.59 -19.11
N THR A 237 17.80 2.03 -18.75
CA THR A 237 17.48 3.45 -18.54
C THR A 237 17.88 3.98 -17.18
N LEU A 238 18.32 3.09 -16.26
CA LEU A 238 18.65 3.47 -14.90
C LEU A 238 19.87 4.40 -14.87
N LYS A 239 19.71 5.59 -14.31
CA LYS A 239 20.73 6.65 -14.17
C LYS A 239 21.32 6.71 -12.77
N GLU A 240 20.52 6.31 -11.78
CA GLU A 240 20.92 6.41 -10.37
C GLU A 240 20.44 5.20 -9.59
N LEU A 241 21.40 4.64 -8.88
CA LEU A 241 21.23 3.57 -7.92
C LEU A 241 21.88 4.03 -6.61
N SER A 242 21.10 4.10 -5.53
CA SER A 242 21.57 4.67 -4.27
C SER A 242 21.91 3.59 -3.23
N ASP A 243 22.50 4.02 -2.12
CA ASP A 243 23.05 3.17 -1.05
C ASP A 243 22.02 2.19 -0.47
N GLY A 244 22.47 0.99 -0.14
CA GLY A 244 21.68 -0.04 0.51
C GLY A 244 20.47 -0.53 -0.26
N THR A 245 20.37 -0.24 -1.56
CA THR A 245 19.14 -0.45 -2.34
C THR A 245 18.59 -1.87 -2.22
N PHE A 246 19.43 -2.91 -2.25
CA PHE A 246 19.06 -4.32 -2.13
C PHE A 246 19.78 -5.01 -0.97
N SER A 247 20.31 -4.27 -0.02
CA SER A 247 20.98 -4.84 1.15
C SER A 247 20.02 -5.69 1.99
N MET A 248 20.54 -6.69 2.71
CA MET A 248 19.77 -7.59 3.57
C MET A 248 18.65 -8.37 2.85
N CYS A 249 18.78 -8.63 1.54
CA CYS A 249 17.84 -9.46 0.78
C CYS A 249 18.25 -10.94 0.86
N PRO A 250 17.71 -11.74 1.81
CA PRO A 250 18.26 -13.06 2.13
C PRO A 250 18.06 -14.11 1.06
N LYS A 251 17.10 -13.90 0.14
CA LYS A 251 16.77 -14.84 -0.95
C LYS A 251 17.33 -14.42 -2.30
N LEU A 252 18.00 -13.26 -2.40
CA LEU A 252 18.50 -12.73 -3.66
C LEU A 252 19.65 -13.61 -4.17
N LYS A 253 19.46 -14.23 -5.33
CA LYS A 253 20.42 -15.15 -5.97
C LYS A 253 21.20 -14.48 -7.10
N GLU A 254 20.54 -13.67 -7.87
CA GLU A 254 21.13 -13.01 -9.03
C GLU A 254 20.71 -11.55 -9.11
N ILE A 255 21.68 -10.69 -9.45
CA ILE A 255 21.38 -9.31 -9.83
C ILE A 255 22.07 -8.98 -11.16
N LYS A 256 21.27 -8.47 -12.09
CA LYS A 256 21.73 -8.00 -13.41
C LYS A 256 21.60 -6.49 -13.48
N ILE A 257 22.74 -5.84 -13.63
CA ILE A 257 22.84 -4.39 -13.80
C ILE A 257 23.06 -4.12 -15.28
N ALA A 258 22.18 -3.33 -15.90
CA ALA A 258 22.35 -2.96 -17.30
C ALA A 258 23.40 -1.86 -17.50
N GLU A 259 23.86 -1.69 -18.74
CA GLU A 259 24.78 -0.60 -19.09
C GLU A 259 24.14 0.77 -18.79
N GLY A 260 24.96 1.75 -18.43
CA GLY A 260 24.52 3.11 -18.06
C GLY A 260 24.84 3.46 -16.61
N ILE A 261 24.81 2.51 -15.70
CA ILE A 261 25.29 2.71 -14.32
C ILE A 261 26.81 2.78 -14.31
N THR A 262 27.37 3.85 -13.75
CA THR A 262 28.81 4.10 -13.66
C THR A 262 29.39 3.81 -12.30
N LYS A 263 28.53 3.69 -11.27
CA LYS A 263 28.94 3.49 -9.88
C LYS A 263 28.04 2.44 -9.20
N ILE A 264 28.65 1.46 -8.53
CA ILE A 264 27.95 0.59 -7.58
C ILE A 264 28.03 1.27 -6.21
N PRO A 265 26.88 1.61 -5.60
CA PRO A 265 26.87 2.40 -4.37
C PRO A 265 27.26 1.61 -3.14
N PHE A 266 27.50 2.33 -2.03
CA PHE A 266 27.75 1.77 -0.71
C PHE A 266 26.61 0.82 -0.29
N ASP A 267 26.97 -0.31 0.35
CA ASP A 267 26.03 -1.28 0.94
C ASP A 267 24.98 -1.84 -0.07
N PHE A 268 25.33 -1.88 -1.35
CA PHE A 268 24.37 -2.16 -2.45
C PHE A 268 23.62 -3.47 -2.31
N VAL A 269 24.32 -4.59 -2.09
CA VAL A 269 23.79 -5.95 -1.88
C VAL A 269 24.43 -6.62 -0.68
N SER A 270 24.88 -5.84 0.29
CA SER A 270 25.48 -6.36 1.53
C SER A 270 24.52 -7.28 2.28
N TYR A 271 25.06 -8.29 2.93
CA TYR A 271 24.29 -9.30 3.69
C TYR A 271 23.24 -10.06 2.86
N CYS A 272 23.38 -10.14 1.53
CA CYS A 272 22.57 -11.00 0.67
C CYS A 272 23.12 -12.43 0.68
N GLN A 273 22.78 -13.21 1.71
CA GLN A 273 23.41 -14.51 2.01
C GLN A 273 23.23 -15.57 0.90
N SER A 274 22.24 -15.44 0.04
CA SER A 274 21.98 -16.36 -1.09
C SER A 274 22.54 -15.88 -2.42
N LEU A 275 23.27 -14.75 -2.45
CA LEU A 275 23.74 -14.14 -3.69
C LEU A 275 24.85 -14.99 -4.32
N GLU A 276 24.56 -15.50 -5.52
CA GLU A 276 25.46 -16.37 -6.28
C GLU A 276 26.10 -15.63 -7.46
N LYS A 277 25.38 -14.63 -8.01
CA LYS A 277 25.76 -13.99 -9.27
C LYS A 277 25.45 -12.52 -9.32
N VAL A 278 26.44 -11.72 -9.68
CA VAL A 278 26.32 -10.28 -9.97
C VAL A 278 26.85 -10.03 -11.38
N ASN A 279 26.01 -9.46 -12.27
CA ASN A 279 26.49 -8.99 -13.56
C ASN A 279 26.83 -7.51 -13.44
N ILE A 280 28.12 -7.17 -13.48
CA ILE A 280 28.62 -5.79 -13.45
C ILE A 280 28.88 -5.35 -14.88
N PRO A 281 28.19 -4.30 -15.39
CA PRO A 281 28.37 -3.82 -16.77
C PRO A 281 29.73 -3.10 -16.93
N LYS A 282 30.16 -2.97 -18.20
CA LYS A 282 31.44 -2.29 -18.52
C LYS A 282 31.42 -0.79 -18.22
N SER A 283 30.24 -0.20 -18.11
CA SER A 283 30.07 1.21 -17.75
C SER A 283 30.47 1.54 -16.32
N VAL A 284 30.51 0.53 -15.42
CA VAL A 284 30.90 0.73 -14.00
C VAL A 284 32.37 1.04 -13.90
N THR A 285 32.69 2.20 -13.32
CA THR A 285 34.06 2.68 -13.06
C THR A 285 34.39 2.79 -11.58
N VAL A 286 33.37 2.78 -10.71
CA VAL A 286 33.53 2.89 -9.25
C VAL A 286 32.70 1.83 -8.56
N ILE A 287 33.27 1.14 -7.57
CA ILE A 287 32.57 0.28 -6.62
C ILE A 287 32.92 0.85 -5.25
N GLU A 288 31.87 1.27 -4.50
CA GLU A 288 32.06 1.84 -3.16
C GLU A 288 32.23 0.77 -2.10
N ASP A 289 32.61 1.20 -0.90
CA ASP A 289 32.87 0.30 0.25
C ASP A 289 31.60 -0.49 0.60
N ASP A 290 31.80 -1.72 1.07
CA ASP A 290 30.74 -2.63 1.51
C ASP A 290 29.63 -2.89 0.46
N ALA A 291 29.90 -2.66 -0.83
CA ALA A 291 28.91 -2.82 -1.91
C ALA A 291 28.36 -4.27 -2.02
N PHE A 292 29.12 -5.28 -1.54
CA PHE A 292 28.82 -6.71 -1.65
C PHE A 292 28.86 -7.45 -0.33
#